data_0c454203d9ddde13727ecb7103cf947a
#
_entry.id   0c454203d9ddde13727ecb7103cf947a
#
_cell.length_a   1.000
_cell.length_b   1.000
_cell.length_c   1.000
_cell.angle_alpha   90.00
_cell.angle_beta   90.00
_cell.angle_gamma   90.00
#
_symmetry.space_group_name_H-M   'P 1'
#
loop_
_entity.id
_entity.type
_entity.pdbx_description
1 polymer ?
#
loop_
_entity_poly.entity_id
_entity_poly.type
_entity_poly.pdbx_seq_one_letter_code
_entity_poly.pdbx_strand_id
1 'polypeptide(L)'
;EEVEEQEKILGKKEYIKKTLKKGEIDMVAGIIKVLEHNMEKAGFISKIANFTSLGQLKKILSLKDFDVNYETIGKLKQELEFANMEWSLRKIEADIQKTGNLHMLAEQIRTMKRKQKSLATNILKNKRREALKELLRDENKRRRLKVHAKSLVANRKRLQTNILEEEDFRPLLEAFPCWCVTTYAVSDSLPLKPGMFDVAIIDEASQCDIASCFPILFRAKRAVIVGDDKQLPHLSFLEKAKEQSFLSQYGIPDKYQLMWRFRTNSMFDLADYYSMNSVMLDEHFRSLPPIINFSNHEFYNDRIRVMRKDKPDENVLELVEVMD
;
A
#
# COMPACT_ATOMS: atom_id res chain seq x y z
N GLU A 1 -30.97 5.12 23.57
CA GLU A 1 -32.28 5.09 22.90
C GLU A 1 -32.52 3.76 22.16
N GLU A 2 -31.63 3.29 21.27
CA GLU A 2 -31.76 1.98 20.61
C GLU A 2 -31.70 0.79 21.58
N VAL A 3 -30.92 0.86 22.65
CA VAL A 3 -30.81 -0.18 23.67
C VAL A 3 -32.06 -0.20 24.55
N GLU A 4 -32.62 0.96 24.90
CA GLU A 4 -33.87 1.08 25.69
C GLU A 4 -35.12 0.67 24.89
N GLU A 5 -35.11 0.81 23.57
CA GLU A 5 -36.18 0.36 22.71
C GLU A 5 -36.17 -1.16 22.51
N GLN A 6 -34.98 -1.78 22.47
CA GLN A 6 -34.79 -3.23 22.44
C GLN A 6 -35.18 -3.91 23.77
N GLU A 7 -34.92 -3.27 24.93
CA GLU A 7 -35.40 -3.76 26.23
C GLU A 7 -36.94 -3.74 26.39
N LYS A 8 -37.65 -2.87 25.68
CA LYS A 8 -39.12 -2.83 25.64
C LYS A 8 -39.75 -3.91 24.76
N ILE A 9 -39.01 -4.42 23.76
CA ILE A 9 -39.47 -5.46 22.82
C ILE A 9 -39.28 -6.86 23.42
N LEU A 10 -38.32 -7.06 24.30
CA LEU A 10 -38.06 -8.31 25.06
C LEU A 10 -39.04 -8.42 26.25
N GLY A 11 -40.26 -8.86 25.96
CA GLY A 11 -41.28 -9.05 27.00
C GLY A 11 -40.88 -10.11 28.04
N LYS A 12 -40.76 -9.66 29.26
CA LYS A 12 -40.93 -10.26 30.62
C LYS A 12 -40.42 -11.68 30.97
N LYS A 13 -39.85 -12.51 30.09
CA LYS A 13 -39.22 -13.78 30.46
C LYS A 13 -37.89 -13.95 29.75
N GLU A 14 -36.77 -13.62 30.42
CA GLU A 14 -35.41 -14.00 29.98
C GLU A 14 -35.16 -15.47 30.28
N TYR A 15 -34.74 -16.20 29.27
CA TYR A 15 -34.35 -17.62 29.37
C TYR A 15 -32.89 -17.78 29.75
N ILE A 16 -32.01 -16.86 29.32
CA ILE A 16 -30.58 -16.87 29.61
C ILE A 16 -30.26 -15.84 30.69
N LYS A 17 -30.33 -16.27 31.95
CA LYS A 17 -30.11 -15.40 33.13
C LYS A 17 -28.68 -15.39 33.64
N LYS A 18 -27.77 -16.12 33.01
CA LYS A 18 -26.36 -16.23 33.41
C LYS A 18 -25.44 -16.13 32.22
N THR A 19 -24.23 -15.67 32.48
CA THR A 19 -23.18 -15.69 31.47
C THR A 19 -22.80 -17.12 31.08
N LEU A 20 -22.99 -17.46 29.81
CA LEU A 20 -22.67 -18.78 29.27
C LEU A 20 -21.21 -18.86 28.82
N LYS A 21 -20.59 -20.04 29.00
CA LYS A 21 -19.32 -20.39 28.38
C LYS A 21 -19.54 -20.75 26.91
N LYS A 22 -18.50 -20.65 26.08
CA LYS A 22 -18.62 -20.97 24.64
C LYS A 22 -19.18 -22.38 24.39
N GLY A 23 -18.72 -23.39 25.11
CA GLY A 23 -19.24 -24.75 24.99
C GLY A 23 -20.72 -24.87 25.38
N GLU A 24 -21.22 -24.10 26.36
CA GLU A 24 -22.64 -24.06 26.72
C GLU A 24 -23.48 -23.40 25.62
N ILE A 25 -22.97 -22.31 25.03
CA ILE A 25 -23.59 -21.63 23.88
C ILE A 25 -23.76 -22.58 22.70
N ASP A 26 -22.67 -23.30 22.34
CA ASP A 26 -22.67 -24.25 21.23
C ASP A 26 -23.62 -25.45 21.48
N MET A 27 -23.68 -25.93 22.73
CA MET A 27 -24.63 -26.98 23.14
C MET A 27 -26.08 -26.51 23.05
N VAL A 28 -26.40 -25.31 23.54
CA VAL A 28 -27.76 -24.73 23.45
C VAL A 28 -28.16 -24.52 21.99
N ALA A 29 -27.24 -24.02 21.14
CA ALA A 29 -27.51 -23.90 19.71
C ALA A 29 -27.82 -25.25 19.04
N GLY A 30 -27.07 -26.29 19.39
CA GLY A 30 -27.33 -27.66 18.93
C GLY A 30 -28.70 -28.18 19.36
N ILE A 31 -29.05 -27.98 20.63
CA ILE A 31 -30.36 -28.40 21.18
C ILE A 31 -31.49 -27.68 20.49
N ILE A 32 -31.40 -26.36 20.25
CA ILE A 32 -32.42 -25.57 19.55
C ILE A 32 -32.67 -26.14 18.16
N LYS A 33 -31.65 -26.48 17.40
CA LYS A 33 -31.76 -27.10 16.07
C LYS A 33 -32.51 -28.42 16.11
N VAL A 34 -32.25 -29.26 17.12
CA VAL A 34 -32.94 -30.54 17.32
C VAL A 34 -34.42 -30.32 17.66
N LEU A 35 -34.72 -29.36 18.54
CA LEU A 35 -36.09 -29.04 18.90
C LEU A 35 -36.90 -28.52 17.71
N GLU A 36 -36.36 -27.61 16.91
CA GLU A 36 -36.99 -27.10 15.69
C GLU A 36 -37.26 -28.20 14.67
N HIS A 37 -36.24 -29.00 14.36
CA HIS A 37 -36.41 -30.12 13.42
C HIS A 37 -37.49 -31.10 13.85
N ASN A 38 -37.65 -31.30 15.15
CA ASN A 38 -38.64 -32.23 15.69
C ASN A 38 -40.03 -31.62 15.86
N MET A 39 -40.17 -30.29 15.85
CA MET A 39 -41.50 -29.64 15.87
C MET A 39 -42.31 -29.91 14.60
N GLU A 40 -41.63 -30.14 13.48
CA GLU A 40 -42.26 -30.45 12.18
C GLU A 40 -42.59 -31.94 12.03
N LYS A 41 -42.14 -32.83 12.95
CA LYS A 41 -42.32 -34.28 12.85
C LYS A 41 -43.18 -34.83 13.97
N ALA A 42 -44.38 -35.29 13.62
CA ALA A 42 -45.28 -35.94 14.55
C ALA A 42 -44.98 -37.44 14.74
N GLY A 43 -43.91 -37.80 15.47
CA GLY A 43 -43.51 -39.20 15.69
C GLY A 43 -43.11 -39.50 17.13
N PHE A 44 -43.20 -40.80 17.56
CA PHE A 44 -42.82 -41.22 18.89
C PHE A 44 -41.32 -40.93 19.21
N ILE A 45 -40.47 -41.15 18.25
CA ILE A 45 -39.00 -40.86 18.36
C ILE A 45 -38.76 -39.36 18.55
N SER A 46 -39.53 -38.49 17.86
CA SER A 46 -39.41 -37.04 18.03
C SER A 46 -39.83 -36.57 19.43
N LYS A 47 -40.82 -37.21 20.04
CA LYS A 47 -41.22 -36.92 21.43
C LYS A 47 -40.16 -37.29 22.46
N ILE A 48 -39.46 -38.43 22.29
CA ILE A 48 -38.38 -38.83 23.17
C ILE A 48 -37.15 -37.91 22.99
N ALA A 49 -36.78 -37.59 21.74
CA ALA A 49 -35.66 -36.67 21.45
C ALA A 49 -35.97 -35.25 22.00
N ASN A 50 -37.18 -34.80 21.90
CA ASN A 50 -37.60 -33.51 22.51
C ASN A 50 -37.50 -33.52 24.01
N PHE A 51 -37.95 -34.63 24.67
CA PHE A 51 -37.87 -34.75 26.13
C PHE A 51 -36.42 -34.72 26.66
N THR A 52 -35.50 -35.47 26.03
CA THR A 52 -34.07 -35.45 26.39
C THR A 52 -33.40 -34.15 26.15
N SER A 53 -33.63 -33.51 24.96
CA SER A 53 -33.12 -32.19 24.58
C SER A 53 -33.62 -31.10 25.50
N LEU A 54 -34.92 -31.14 25.85
CA LEU A 54 -35.52 -30.20 26.77
C LEU A 54 -34.97 -30.35 28.20
N GLY A 55 -34.70 -31.56 28.65
CA GLY A 55 -34.06 -31.81 29.94
C GLY A 55 -32.67 -31.24 30.01
N GLN A 56 -31.86 -31.41 28.95
CA GLN A 56 -30.52 -30.82 28.85
C GLN A 56 -30.59 -29.28 28.82
N LEU A 57 -31.50 -28.70 28.02
CA LEU A 57 -31.73 -27.25 27.92
C LEU A 57 -32.08 -26.64 29.30
N LYS A 58 -33.02 -27.27 30.00
CA LYS A 58 -33.45 -26.82 31.35
C LYS A 58 -32.27 -26.88 32.34
N LYS A 59 -31.42 -27.88 32.24
CA LYS A 59 -30.25 -28.03 33.09
C LYS A 59 -29.19 -26.96 32.81
N ILE A 60 -28.87 -26.72 31.53
CA ILE A 60 -27.85 -25.74 31.12
C ILE A 60 -28.30 -24.33 31.51
N LEU A 61 -29.55 -23.98 31.21
CA LEU A 61 -30.08 -22.62 31.43
C LEU A 61 -30.72 -22.45 32.82
N SER A 62 -30.74 -23.52 33.65
CA SER A 62 -31.36 -23.53 34.99
C SER A 62 -32.85 -23.11 34.98
N LEU A 63 -33.56 -23.53 33.94
CA LEU A 63 -34.99 -23.22 33.76
C LEU A 63 -35.88 -24.20 34.52
N LYS A 64 -36.87 -23.70 35.23
CA LYS A 64 -37.92 -24.53 35.88
C LYS A 64 -38.97 -24.96 34.89
N ASP A 65 -39.48 -24.00 34.10
CA ASP A 65 -40.53 -24.22 33.13
C ASP A 65 -40.10 -23.62 31.78
N PHE A 66 -40.22 -24.43 30.73
CA PHE A 66 -39.98 -24.01 29.35
C PHE A 66 -40.91 -24.79 28.42
N ASP A 67 -41.78 -24.08 27.75
CA ASP A 67 -42.69 -24.64 26.76
C ASP A 67 -42.08 -24.53 25.38
N VAL A 68 -42.03 -25.65 24.64
CA VAL A 68 -41.46 -25.71 23.29
C VAL A 68 -42.51 -25.26 22.27
N ASN A 69 -42.43 -24.02 21.86
CA ASN A 69 -43.21 -23.48 20.75
C ASN A 69 -42.32 -22.53 19.91
N TYR A 70 -42.81 -22.10 18.74
CA TYR A 70 -42.01 -21.26 17.83
C TYR A 70 -41.64 -19.92 18.45
N GLU A 71 -42.50 -19.33 19.28
CA GLU A 71 -42.24 -18.04 19.94
C GLU A 71 -41.14 -18.16 20.99
N THR A 72 -41.18 -19.18 21.85
CA THR A 72 -40.20 -19.40 22.92
C THR A 72 -38.82 -19.76 22.32
N ILE A 73 -38.79 -20.56 21.26
CA ILE A 73 -37.56 -20.91 20.55
C ILE A 73 -36.99 -19.70 19.83
N GLY A 74 -37.84 -18.86 19.20
CA GLY A 74 -37.41 -17.63 18.55
C GLY A 74 -36.72 -16.64 19.52
N LYS A 75 -37.36 -16.44 20.69
CA LYS A 75 -36.80 -15.62 21.77
C LYS A 75 -35.45 -16.20 22.29
N LEU A 76 -35.41 -17.49 22.53
CA LEU A 76 -34.19 -18.14 23.01
C LEU A 76 -33.03 -18.04 22.00
N LYS A 77 -33.31 -18.06 20.70
CA LYS A 77 -32.29 -17.81 19.68
C LYS A 77 -31.70 -16.40 19.76
N GLN A 78 -32.55 -15.39 19.87
CA GLN A 78 -32.11 -14.00 20.01
C GLN A 78 -31.25 -13.82 21.27
N GLU A 79 -31.67 -14.36 22.40
CA GLU A 79 -30.89 -14.32 23.63
C GLU A 79 -29.57 -15.07 23.51
N LEU A 80 -29.52 -16.18 22.75
CA LEU A 80 -28.31 -16.95 22.50
C LEU A 80 -27.35 -16.20 21.58
N GLU A 81 -27.84 -15.51 20.59
CA GLU A 81 -27.02 -14.61 19.72
C GLU A 81 -26.39 -13.52 20.56
N PHE A 82 -27.18 -12.89 21.42
CA PHE A 82 -26.65 -11.87 22.34
C PHE A 82 -25.59 -12.42 23.30
N ALA A 83 -25.84 -13.57 23.91
CA ALA A 83 -24.85 -14.25 24.77
C ALA A 83 -23.57 -14.62 24.02
N ASN A 84 -23.64 -14.99 22.75
CA ASN A 84 -22.47 -15.26 21.90
C ASN A 84 -21.70 -13.99 21.58
N MET A 85 -22.36 -12.87 21.31
CA MET A 85 -21.71 -11.56 21.12
C MET A 85 -21.01 -11.12 22.40
N GLU A 86 -21.68 -11.22 23.55
CA GLU A 86 -21.10 -10.87 24.86
C GLU A 86 -19.86 -11.71 25.18
N TRP A 87 -19.92 -13.02 24.91
CA TRP A 87 -18.75 -13.88 25.06
C TRP A 87 -17.59 -13.45 24.17
N SER A 88 -17.87 -13.09 22.90
CA SER A 88 -16.87 -12.62 21.94
C SER A 88 -16.23 -11.30 22.37
N LEU A 89 -17.04 -10.35 22.87
CA LEU A 89 -16.56 -9.08 23.42
C LEU A 89 -15.62 -9.31 24.61
N ARG A 90 -16.03 -10.13 25.59
CA ARG A 90 -15.17 -10.44 26.75
C ARG A 90 -13.87 -11.11 26.37
N LYS A 91 -13.89 -11.95 25.32
CA LYS A 91 -12.69 -12.56 24.79
C LYS A 91 -11.73 -11.52 24.21
N ILE A 92 -12.27 -10.61 23.39
CA ILE A 92 -11.50 -9.49 22.80
C ILE A 92 -10.92 -8.60 23.89
N GLU A 93 -11.72 -8.23 24.90
CA GLU A 93 -11.26 -7.43 26.05
C GLU A 93 -10.12 -8.12 26.82
N ALA A 94 -10.27 -9.43 27.07
CA ALA A 94 -9.23 -10.21 27.74
C ALA A 94 -7.94 -10.31 26.90
N ASP A 95 -8.05 -10.42 25.58
CA ASP A 95 -6.90 -10.44 24.68
C ASP A 95 -6.23 -9.05 24.60
N ILE A 96 -7.00 -7.97 24.60
CA ILE A 96 -6.48 -6.59 24.69
C ILE A 96 -5.74 -6.38 26.01
N GLN A 97 -6.29 -6.86 27.14
CA GLN A 97 -5.64 -6.77 28.47
C GLN A 97 -4.32 -7.56 28.51
N LYS A 98 -4.27 -8.74 27.87
CA LYS A 98 -3.04 -9.55 27.77
C LYS A 98 -1.96 -8.89 26.91
N THR A 99 -2.34 -8.19 25.86
CA THR A 99 -1.40 -7.46 24.99
C THR A 99 -0.81 -6.21 25.65
N GLY A 100 -1.32 -5.79 26.79
CA GLY A 100 -0.88 -4.59 27.50
C GLY A 100 -1.44 -3.31 26.90
N ASN A 101 -0.95 -2.18 27.41
CA ASN A 101 -1.41 -0.86 26.97
C ASN A 101 -0.96 -0.59 25.52
N LEU A 102 -1.89 -0.54 24.56
CA LEU A 102 -1.64 -0.26 23.15
C LEU A 102 -0.83 1.00 22.93
N HIS A 103 -1.01 2.00 23.78
CA HIS A 103 -0.22 3.23 23.72
C HIS A 103 1.25 2.96 24.03
N MET A 104 1.56 2.18 25.06
CA MET A 104 2.94 1.79 25.38
C MET A 104 3.59 0.99 24.25
N LEU A 105 2.87 0.03 23.66
CA LEU A 105 3.36 -0.74 22.52
C LEU A 105 3.63 0.15 21.31
N ALA A 106 2.74 1.08 21.01
CA ALA A 106 2.92 2.04 19.91
C ALA A 106 4.18 2.91 20.13
N GLU A 107 4.43 3.37 21.37
CA GLU A 107 5.59 4.16 21.70
C GLU A 107 6.89 3.34 21.65
N GLN A 108 6.86 2.10 22.08
CA GLN A 108 7.98 1.16 21.90
C GLN A 108 8.30 0.94 20.43
N ILE A 109 7.30 0.71 19.57
CA ILE A 109 7.48 0.57 18.12
C ILE A 109 8.10 1.83 17.52
N ARG A 110 7.60 3.01 17.88
CA ARG A 110 8.16 4.29 17.42
C ARG A 110 9.63 4.44 17.84
N THR A 111 9.94 4.10 19.06
CA THR A 111 11.31 4.16 19.60
C THR A 111 12.23 3.17 18.88
N MET A 112 11.77 1.93 18.66
CA MET A 112 12.51 0.92 17.89
C MET A 112 12.74 1.36 16.44
N LYS A 113 11.73 1.92 15.77
CA LYS A 113 11.87 2.47 14.41
C LYS A 113 12.90 3.60 14.34
N ARG A 114 12.90 4.53 15.32
CA ARG A 114 13.92 5.60 15.40
C ARG A 114 15.32 5.01 15.58
N LYS A 115 15.47 4.04 16.47
CA LYS A 115 16.74 3.35 16.71
C LYS A 115 17.21 2.58 15.47
N GLN A 116 16.32 1.87 14.80
CA GLN A 116 16.60 1.17 13.54
C GLN A 116 17.10 2.13 12.46
N LYS A 117 16.43 3.28 12.28
CA LYS A 117 16.84 4.31 11.32
C LYS A 117 18.24 4.87 11.65
N SER A 118 18.51 5.15 12.91
CA SER A 118 19.83 5.63 13.37
C SER A 118 20.93 4.60 13.11
N LEU A 119 20.70 3.33 13.46
CA LEU A 119 21.64 2.24 13.22
C LEU A 119 21.90 2.03 11.73
N ALA A 120 20.87 2.00 10.91
CA ALA A 120 20.99 1.88 9.46
C ALA A 120 21.83 3.03 8.87
N THR A 121 21.58 4.27 9.31
CA THR A 121 22.36 5.44 8.91
C THR A 121 23.83 5.29 9.28
N ASN A 122 24.13 4.81 10.49
CA ASN A 122 25.51 4.61 10.93
C ASN A 122 26.21 3.49 10.16
N ILE A 123 25.52 2.40 9.86
CA ILE A 123 26.03 1.30 9.02
C ILE A 123 26.40 1.84 7.64
N LEU A 124 25.49 2.61 7.01
CA LEU A 124 25.74 3.19 5.68
C LEU A 124 26.94 4.16 5.70
N LYS A 125 27.01 5.04 6.71
CA LYS A 125 28.13 5.97 6.88
C LYS A 125 29.48 5.23 7.04
N ASN A 126 29.50 4.16 7.83
CA ASN A 126 30.72 3.38 8.04
C ASN A 126 31.14 2.64 6.76
N LYS A 127 30.23 1.94 6.11
CA LYS A 127 30.48 1.28 4.81
C LYS A 127 31.02 2.28 3.79
N ARG A 128 30.40 3.47 3.72
CA ARG A 128 30.85 4.53 2.83
C ARG A 128 32.25 5.02 3.14
N ARG A 129 32.55 5.21 4.42
CA ARG A 129 33.88 5.64 4.88
C ARG A 129 34.95 4.62 4.51
N GLU A 130 34.69 3.34 4.70
CA GLU A 130 35.62 2.26 4.36
C GLU A 130 35.82 2.18 2.85
N ALA A 131 34.78 2.18 2.05
CA ALA A 131 34.88 2.19 0.59
C ALA A 131 35.71 3.37 0.07
N LEU A 132 35.49 4.58 0.63
CA LEU A 132 36.31 5.75 0.27
C LEU A 132 37.75 5.62 0.69
N LYS A 133 38.06 5.03 1.86
CA LYS A 133 39.45 4.80 2.28
C LYS A 133 40.18 3.84 1.33
N GLU A 134 39.54 2.75 0.93
CA GLU A 134 40.09 1.78 -0.02
C GLU A 134 40.34 2.43 -1.40
N LEU A 135 39.36 3.16 -1.90
CA LEU A 135 39.43 3.87 -3.16
C LEU A 135 40.59 4.88 -3.17
N LEU A 136 40.80 5.62 -2.08
CA LEU A 136 41.86 6.62 -1.96
C LEU A 136 43.27 6.03 -1.70
N ARG A 137 43.36 4.78 -1.22
CA ARG A 137 44.62 4.05 -1.08
C ARG A 137 45.17 3.61 -2.44
N ASP A 138 44.30 3.28 -3.40
CA ASP A 138 44.69 2.91 -4.76
C ASP A 138 45.13 4.16 -5.54
N GLU A 139 46.41 4.20 -5.89
CA GLU A 139 47.01 5.35 -6.57
C GLU A 139 46.42 5.55 -7.98
N ASN A 140 46.13 4.47 -8.70
CA ASN A 140 45.54 4.53 -10.04
C ASN A 140 44.11 5.09 -9.99
N LYS A 141 43.30 4.60 -9.07
CA LYS A 141 41.92 5.10 -8.87
C LYS A 141 41.94 6.58 -8.47
N ARG A 142 42.83 6.95 -7.56
CA ARG A 142 43.02 8.35 -7.13
C ARG A 142 43.43 9.26 -8.27
N ARG A 143 44.36 8.82 -9.15
CA ARG A 143 44.78 9.58 -10.34
C ARG A 143 43.62 9.80 -11.29
N ARG A 144 42.80 8.76 -11.56
CA ARG A 144 41.60 8.86 -12.41
C ARG A 144 40.56 9.83 -11.84
N LEU A 145 40.28 9.77 -10.53
CA LEU A 145 39.41 10.75 -9.88
C LEU A 145 39.91 12.20 -10.04
N LYS A 146 41.21 12.43 -10.01
CA LYS A 146 41.80 13.77 -10.28
C LYS A 146 41.56 14.21 -11.73
N VAL A 147 41.62 13.28 -12.70
CA VAL A 147 41.32 13.56 -14.11
C VAL A 147 39.86 13.95 -14.26
N HIS A 148 38.94 13.17 -13.68
CA HIS A 148 37.51 13.51 -13.68
C HIS A 148 37.25 14.87 -13.03
N ALA A 149 37.86 15.16 -11.88
CA ALA A 149 37.72 16.46 -11.23
C ALA A 149 38.19 17.63 -12.11
N LYS A 150 39.29 17.46 -12.81
CA LYS A 150 39.77 18.47 -13.76
C LYS A 150 38.84 18.66 -14.95
N SER A 151 38.18 17.58 -15.45
CA SER A 151 37.24 17.68 -16.54
C SER A 151 36.01 18.50 -16.16
N LEU A 152 35.55 18.36 -14.92
CA LEU A 152 34.40 19.13 -14.41
C LEU A 152 34.70 20.63 -14.29
N VAL A 153 35.96 20.99 -14.01
CA VAL A 153 36.39 22.39 -13.92
C VAL A 153 36.65 22.97 -15.31
N ALA A 154 37.02 22.12 -16.30
CA ALA A 154 37.23 22.56 -17.65
C ALA A 154 35.93 22.91 -18.33
N ASN A 155 35.68 24.21 -18.49
CA ASN A 155 34.43 24.76 -19.05
C ASN A 155 34.27 24.51 -20.58
N ARG A 156 34.74 23.33 -21.09
CA ARG A 156 34.71 22.95 -22.51
C ARG A 156 33.97 21.62 -22.66
N LYS A 157 32.70 21.70 -23.11
CA LYS A 157 31.81 20.56 -23.30
C LYS A 157 32.43 19.38 -24.08
N ARG A 158 33.14 19.68 -25.17
CA ARG A 158 33.84 18.70 -26.02
C ARG A 158 34.95 17.93 -25.27
N LEU A 159 35.64 18.58 -24.36
CA LEU A 159 36.72 17.95 -23.57
C LEU A 159 36.11 17.01 -22.51
N GLN A 160 34.99 17.39 -21.95
CA GLN A 160 34.26 16.56 -20.97
C GLN A 160 33.79 15.25 -21.60
N THR A 161 33.18 15.32 -22.79
CA THR A 161 32.71 14.14 -23.52
C THR A 161 33.84 13.16 -23.84
N ASN A 162 34.95 13.64 -24.38
CA ASN A 162 36.10 12.79 -24.71
C ASN A 162 36.69 12.11 -23.47
N ILE A 163 36.83 12.83 -22.35
CA ILE A 163 37.35 12.26 -21.09
C ILE A 163 36.38 11.21 -20.53
N LEU A 164 35.06 11.43 -20.63
CA LEU A 164 34.07 10.47 -20.18
C LEU A 164 34.04 9.18 -21.02
N GLU A 165 34.41 9.25 -22.31
CA GLU A 165 34.48 8.10 -23.21
C GLU A 165 35.80 7.32 -23.04
N GLU A 166 36.92 7.99 -22.86
CA GLU A 166 38.27 7.38 -22.83
C GLU A 166 38.61 6.82 -21.44
N GLU A 167 38.19 7.46 -20.37
CA GLU A 167 38.56 7.07 -19.02
C GLU A 167 37.67 5.99 -18.40
N ASP A 168 38.23 5.19 -17.51
CA ASP A 168 37.47 4.24 -16.70
C ASP A 168 36.62 4.96 -15.67
N PHE A 169 35.33 4.92 -15.88
CA PHE A 169 34.33 5.61 -15.04
C PHE A 169 34.08 4.93 -13.69
N ARG A 170 34.52 3.68 -13.50
CA ARG A 170 34.26 2.90 -12.28
C ARG A 170 34.71 3.59 -10.99
N PRO A 171 35.91 4.17 -10.90
CA PRO A 171 36.33 4.88 -9.68
C PRO A 171 35.43 6.05 -9.31
N LEU A 172 34.80 6.70 -10.31
CA LEU A 172 33.87 7.79 -10.08
C LEU A 172 32.51 7.27 -9.54
N LEU A 173 32.06 6.13 -10.04
CA LEU A 173 30.84 5.47 -9.49
C LEU A 173 31.06 4.91 -8.07
N GLU A 174 32.25 4.36 -7.81
CA GLU A 174 32.62 3.94 -6.46
C GLU A 174 32.68 5.15 -5.51
N ALA A 175 33.20 6.30 -6.02
CA ALA A 175 33.23 7.55 -5.26
C ALA A 175 31.83 8.18 -5.10
N PHE A 176 30.99 8.12 -6.08
CA PHE A 176 29.65 8.72 -6.10
C PHE A 176 28.64 7.70 -6.64
N PRO A 177 28.12 6.80 -5.79
CA PRO A 177 27.25 5.70 -6.24
C PRO A 177 25.83 6.14 -6.58
N CYS A 178 25.42 7.35 -6.21
CA CYS A 178 24.11 7.91 -6.49
C CYS A 178 24.24 9.19 -7.32
N TRP A 179 23.51 9.22 -8.43
CA TRP A 179 23.50 10.32 -9.39
C TRP A 179 22.06 10.78 -9.61
N CYS A 180 21.83 12.08 -9.47
CA CYS A 180 20.56 12.73 -9.82
C CYS A 180 20.81 13.57 -11.06
N VAL A 181 20.14 13.21 -12.16
CA VAL A 181 20.26 13.89 -13.45
C VAL A 181 18.88 14.00 -14.09
N THR A 182 18.70 15.01 -14.93
CA THR A 182 17.49 15.06 -15.78
C THR A 182 17.64 14.09 -16.95
N THR A 183 16.55 13.63 -17.53
CA THR A 183 16.56 12.72 -18.68
C THR A 183 17.41 13.24 -19.83
N TYR A 184 17.36 14.55 -20.08
CA TYR A 184 18.15 15.20 -21.14
C TYR A 184 19.65 15.34 -20.83
N ALA A 185 20.01 15.50 -19.57
CA ALA A 185 21.39 15.70 -19.17
C ALA A 185 22.20 14.38 -19.03
N VAL A 186 21.53 13.24 -19.03
CA VAL A 186 22.20 11.94 -18.79
C VAL A 186 23.25 11.63 -19.85
N SER A 187 22.99 11.94 -21.11
CA SER A 187 23.90 11.66 -22.22
C SER A 187 25.11 12.58 -22.25
N ASP A 188 24.99 13.79 -21.72
CA ASP A 188 26.07 14.75 -21.57
C ASP A 188 26.93 14.47 -20.32
N SER A 189 26.36 13.80 -19.31
CA SER A 189 27.00 13.62 -18.00
C SER A 189 27.62 12.25 -17.78
N LEU A 190 27.15 11.23 -18.51
CA LEU A 190 27.50 9.84 -18.29
C LEU A 190 27.84 9.13 -19.61
N PRO A 191 28.89 8.31 -19.66
CA PRO A 191 29.23 7.53 -20.86
C PRO A 191 28.11 6.54 -21.17
N LEU A 192 27.94 6.20 -22.45
CA LEU A 192 26.97 5.21 -22.88
C LEU A 192 27.51 3.80 -22.70
N LYS A 193 27.52 3.30 -21.48
CA LYS A 193 27.96 1.94 -21.12
C LYS A 193 26.81 1.13 -20.52
N PRO A 194 26.54 -0.10 -21.01
CA PRO A 194 25.42 -0.90 -20.53
C PRO A 194 25.61 -1.31 -19.07
N GLY A 195 24.54 -1.24 -18.28
CA GLY A 195 24.47 -1.79 -16.94
C GLY A 195 25.46 -1.20 -15.93
N MET A 196 25.91 0.05 -16.12
CA MET A 196 26.86 0.71 -15.23
C MET A 196 26.27 1.03 -13.85
N PHE A 197 24.96 1.16 -13.75
CA PHE A 197 24.22 1.30 -12.50
C PHE A 197 23.45 0.02 -12.18
N ASP A 198 23.28 -0.29 -10.89
CA ASP A 198 22.49 -1.43 -10.47
C ASP A 198 20.99 -1.15 -10.63
N VAL A 199 20.57 0.10 -10.37
CA VAL A 199 19.17 0.54 -10.46
C VAL A 199 19.13 1.95 -11.03
N ALA A 200 18.22 2.18 -11.98
CA ALA A 200 17.72 3.50 -12.36
C ALA A 200 16.33 3.73 -11.76
N ILE A 201 16.10 4.89 -11.20
CA ILE A 201 14.80 5.33 -10.72
C ILE A 201 14.38 6.50 -11.59
N ILE A 202 13.27 6.35 -12.32
CA ILE A 202 12.68 7.42 -13.14
C ILE A 202 11.44 7.89 -12.42
N ASP A 203 11.51 9.09 -11.90
CA ASP A 203 10.40 9.75 -11.20
C ASP A 203 9.63 10.64 -12.17
N GLU A 204 8.34 10.90 -11.90
CA GLU A 204 7.41 11.62 -12.79
C GLU A 204 7.38 11.02 -14.22
N ALA A 205 7.43 9.70 -14.32
CA ALA A 205 7.57 8.99 -15.59
C ALA A 205 6.37 9.18 -16.54
N SER A 206 5.20 9.55 -16.02
CA SER A 206 4.04 9.96 -16.82
C SER A 206 4.29 11.24 -17.65
N GLN A 207 5.22 12.09 -17.20
CA GLN A 207 5.65 13.28 -17.91
C GLN A 207 6.93 13.09 -18.74
N CYS A 208 7.52 11.90 -18.72
CA CYS A 208 8.74 11.58 -19.45
C CYS A 208 8.42 10.90 -20.79
N ASP A 209 9.01 11.40 -21.87
CA ASP A 209 8.96 10.71 -23.16
C ASP A 209 9.83 9.43 -23.14
N ILE A 210 9.42 8.43 -23.91
CA ILE A 210 10.07 7.13 -23.96
C ILE A 210 11.50 7.24 -24.48
N ALA A 211 11.74 8.07 -25.50
CA ALA A 211 13.02 8.17 -26.17
C ALA A 211 14.12 8.73 -25.25
N SER A 212 13.80 9.75 -24.45
CA SER A 212 14.74 10.34 -23.48
C SER A 212 15.07 9.40 -22.32
N CYS A 213 14.20 8.43 -22.03
CA CYS A 213 14.39 7.47 -20.96
C CYS A 213 15.25 6.25 -21.37
N PHE A 214 15.28 5.87 -22.65
CA PHE A 214 16.08 4.73 -23.10
C PHE A 214 17.57 4.84 -22.77
N PRO A 215 18.25 5.96 -22.94
CA PRO A 215 19.65 6.09 -22.53
C PRO A 215 19.89 5.83 -21.04
N ILE A 216 18.89 6.11 -20.21
CA ILE A 216 18.93 5.83 -18.75
C ILE A 216 18.79 4.33 -18.52
N LEU A 217 17.78 3.71 -19.13
CA LEU A 217 17.51 2.27 -19.01
C LEU A 217 18.71 1.43 -19.49
N PHE A 218 19.33 1.84 -20.59
CA PHE A 218 20.52 1.14 -21.12
C PHE A 218 21.69 1.12 -20.11
N ARG A 219 21.84 2.20 -19.33
CA ARG A 219 22.89 2.33 -18.32
C ARG A 219 22.61 1.57 -17.02
N ALA A 220 21.43 1.00 -16.85
CA ALA A 220 21.03 0.32 -15.62
C ALA A 220 20.74 -1.17 -15.85
N LYS A 221 20.97 -1.99 -14.81
CA LYS A 221 20.62 -3.40 -14.80
C LYS A 221 19.13 -3.62 -14.49
N ARG A 222 18.52 -2.71 -13.75
CA ARG A 222 17.11 -2.72 -13.32
C ARG A 222 16.56 -1.30 -13.33
N ALA A 223 15.23 -1.18 -13.48
CA ALA A 223 14.57 0.10 -13.40
C ALA A 223 13.41 0.07 -12.40
N VAL A 224 13.19 1.19 -11.75
CA VAL A 224 12.00 1.50 -10.97
C VAL A 224 11.37 2.71 -11.63
N ILE A 225 10.15 2.56 -12.11
CA ILE A 225 9.42 3.61 -12.81
C ILE A 225 8.34 4.11 -11.86
N VAL A 226 8.36 5.40 -11.57
CA VAL A 226 7.40 6.06 -10.67
C VAL A 226 6.65 7.10 -11.48
N GLY A 227 5.34 7.06 -11.44
CA GLY A 227 4.48 7.97 -12.18
C GLY A 227 3.03 7.83 -11.76
N ASP A 228 2.18 8.62 -12.40
CA ASP A 228 0.76 8.69 -12.11
C ASP A 228 -0.01 8.95 -13.42
N ASP A 229 -0.81 7.99 -13.83
CA ASP A 229 -1.61 8.04 -15.06
C ASP A 229 -2.80 9.01 -14.99
N LYS A 230 -3.11 9.53 -13.80
CA LYS A 230 -4.16 10.53 -13.58
C LYS A 230 -3.63 11.98 -13.60
N GLN A 231 -2.31 12.13 -13.62
CA GLN A 231 -1.67 13.45 -13.76
C GLN A 231 -1.45 13.80 -15.24
N LEU A 232 -0.97 15.02 -15.49
CA LEU A 232 -0.74 15.49 -16.85
C LEU A 232 0.28 14.60 -17.56
N PRO A 233 -0.06 14.11 -18.77
CA PRO A 233 0.88 13.33 -19.57
C PRO A 233 1.99 14.22 -20.14
N HIS A 234 3.05 13.60 -20.66
CA HIS A 234 4.06 14.34 -21.40
C HIS A 234 3.47 14.97 -22.68
N LEU A 235 3.98 16.11 -23.05
CA LEU A 235 3.60 16.80 -24.28
C LEU A 235 4.66 16.57 -25.35
N SER A 236 4.25 16.01 -26.47
CA SER A 236 5.12 15.84 -27.65
C SER A 236 4.76 16.85 -28.73
N PHE A 237 5.77 17.57 -29.19
CA PHE A 237 5.66 18.49 -30.33
C PHE A 237 5.94 17.82 -31.67
N LEU A 238 6.17 16.50 -31.69
CA LEU A 238 6.42 15.76 -32.91
C LEU A 238 5.15 15.56 -33.72
N GLU A 239 5.20 15.82 -35.04
CA GLU A 239 4.08 15.57 -35.95
C GLU A 239 3.81 14.06 -36.12
N LYS A 240 2.53 13.69 -36.21
CA LYS A 240 2.11 12.27 -36.36
C LYS A 240 2.71 11.62 -37.61
N ALA A 241 2.78 12.35 -38.73
CA ALA A 241 3.37 11.83 -39.96
C ALA A 241 4.86 11.49 -39.80
N LYS A 242 5.58 12.32 -39.02
CA LYS A 242 7.00 12.13 -38.76
C LYS A 242 7.26 10.93 -37.84
N GLU A 243 6.43 10.76 -36.81
CA GLU A 243 6.46 9.57 -35.95
C GLU A 243 6.26 8.30 -36.78
N GLN A 244 5.22 8.27 -37.63
CA GLN A 244 4.93 7.12 -38.49
C GLN A 244 6.08 6.83 -39.46
N SER A 245 6.69 7.87 -40.02
CA SER A 245 7.87 7.73 -40.87
C SER A 245 9.04 7.06 -40.15
N PHE A 246 9.29 7.44 -38.90
CA PHE A 246 10.34 6.81 -38.08
C PHE A 246 10.04 5.37 -37.76
N LEU A 247 8.81 5.05 -37.36
CA LEU A 247 8.41 3.67 -37.04
C LEU A 247 8.61 2.74 -38.28
N SER A 248 8.28 3.24 -39.46
CA SER A 248 8.46 2.52 -40.73
C SER A 248 9.94 2.43 -41.12
N GLN A 249 10.69 3.52 -41.03
CA GLN A 249 12.11 3.61 -41.40
C GLN A 249 12.96 2.64 -40.58
N TYR A 250 12.67 2.50 -39.29
CA TYR A 250 13.43 1.63 -38.37
C TYR A 250 12.83 0.23 -38.25
N GLY A 251 11.79 -0.09 -39.03
CA GLY A 251 11.21 -1.44 -39.12
C GLY A 251 10.61 -1.93 -37.81
N ILE A 252 10.01 -1.04 -37.02
CA ILE A 252 9.36 -1.42 -35.76
C ILE A 252 8.14 -2.31 -36.09
N PRO A 253 8.10 -3.56 -35.60
CA PRO A 253 6.99 -4.47 -35.90
C PRO A 253 5.64 -3.91 -35.41
N ASP A 254 4.58 -4.10 -36.20
CA ASP A 254 3.24 -3.55 -35.95
C ASP A 254 2.71 -3.83 -34.54
N LYS A 255 3.01 -5.02 -34.00
CA LYS A 255 2.63 -5.41 -32.64
C LYS A 255 3.20 -4.51 -31.52
N TYR A 256 4.28 -3.83 -31.80
CA TYR A 256 4.90 -2.90 -30.82
C TYR A 256 4.59 -1.44 -31.13
N GLN A 257 4.17 -1.12 -32.36
CA GLN A 257 3.98 0.27 -32.76
C GLN A 257 2.96 1.02 -31.89
N LEU A 258 1.94 0.33 -31.39
CA LEU A 258 0.94 0.95 -30.52
C LEU A 258 1.54 1.41 -29.20
N MET A 259 2.36 0.56 -28.57
CA MET A 259 2.95 0.84 -27.26
C MET A 259 4.16 1.78 -27.33
N TRP A 260 4.85 1.78 -28.48
CA TRP A 260 6.03 2.61 -28.71
C TRP A 260 5.72 3.95 -29.38
N ARG A 261 4.47 4.35 -29.39
CA ARG A 261 4.07 5.70 -29.83
C ARG A 261 4.51 6.73 -28.80
N PHE A 262 5.72 7.23 -28.98
CA PHE A 262 6.32 8.22 -28.08
C PHE A 262 5.65 9.60 -28.12
N ARG A 263 4.73 9.82 -29.03
CA ARG A 263 3.90 11.00 -29.10
C ARG A 263 2.73 10.98 -28.12
N THR A 264 2.18 9.82 -27.84
CA THR A 264 0.98 9.63 -27.01
C THR A 264 1.25 8.87 -25.71
N ASN A 265 2.28 8.01 -25.70
CA ASN A 265 2.60 7.20 -24.56
C ASN A 265 3.84 7.75 -23.84
N SER A 266 3.75 7.78 -22.54
CA SER A 266 4.85 8.12 -21.63
C SER A 266 5.72 6.91 -21.30
N MET A 267 6.82 7.15 -20.61
CA MET A 267 7.64 6.08 -20.03
C MET A 267 6.85 5.26 -19.00
N PHE A 268 5.91 5.89 -18.29
CA PHE A 268 5.04 5.20 -17.34
C PHE A 268 4.10 4.21 -18.05
N ASP A 269 3.43 4.63 -19.14
CA ASP A 269 2.55 3.75 -19.91
C ASP A 269 3.30 2.55 -20.47
N LEU A 270 4.53 2.76 -20.96
CA LEU A 270 5.38 1.67 -21.44
C LEU A 270 5.75 0.71 -20.31
N ALA A 271 6.09 1.24 -19.14
CA ALA A 271 6.45 0.43 -17.99
C ALA A 271 5.26 -0.35 -17.43
N ASP A 272 4.08 0.25 -17.35
CA ASP A 272 2.85 -0.41 -16.89
C ASP A 272 2.48 -1.58 -17.78
N TYR A 273 2.60 -1.41 -19.10
CA TYR A 273 2.33 -2.49 -20.07
C TYR A 273 3.28 -3.70 -19.92
N TYR A 274 4.57 -3.47 -19.66
CA TYR A 274 5.56 -4.55 -19.55
C TYR A 274 5.80 -5.04 -18.12
N SER A 275 5.34 -4.33 -17.11
CA SER A 275 5.56 -4.70 -15.71
C SER A 275 4.50 -5.68 -15.22
N MET A 276 4.95 -6.77 -14.61
CA MET A 276 4.05 -7.71 -13.93
C MET A 276 3.68 -7.26 -12.51
N ASN A 277 4.38 -6.27 -11.96
CA ASN A 277 4.22 -5.82 -10.58
C ASN A 277 4.11 -4.29 -10.53
N SER A 278 2.95 -3.80 -10.13
CA SER A 278 2.76 -2.40 -9.77
C SER A 278 2.31 -2.26 -8.33
N VAL A 279 2.73 -1.18 -7.67
CA VAL A 279 2.36 -0.85 -6.30
C VAL A 279 1.86 0.58 -6.28
N MET A 280 0.63 0.77 -5.83
CA MET A 280 0.09 2.11 -5.60
C MET A 280 0.60 2.65 -4.26
N LEU A 281 1.15 3.87 -4.27
CA LEU A 281 1.46 4.63 -3.07
C LEU A 281 0.19 5.38 -2.66
N ASP A 282 -0.50 4.86 -1.65
CA ASP A 282 -1.83 5.32 -1.25
C ASP A 282 -1.83 6.28 -0.05
N GLU A 283 -0.67 6.61 0.53
CA GLU A 283 -0.55 7.54 1.64
C GLU A 283 -0.17 8.95 1.17
N HIS A 284 -1.03 9.93 1.44
CA HIS A 284 -0.83 11.34 1.07
C HIS A 284 -0.47 12.21 2.27
N PHE A 285 0.69 12.87 2.20
CA PHE A 285 1.23 13.70 3.29
C PHE A 285 1.34 15.20 2.93
N ARG A 286 1.11 15.58 1.68
CA ARG A 286 1.39 16.93 1.16
C ARG A 286 0.24 17.90 1.43
N SER A 287 -0.95 17.58 0.96
CA SER A 287 -2.11 18.46 1.00
C SER A 287 -3.03 18.17 2.18
N LEU A 288 -3.79 19.17 2.59
CA LEU A 288 -4.88 19.01 3.56
C LEU A 288 -6.07 18.29 2.93
N PRO A 289 -6.92 17.60 3.72
CA PRO A 289 -8.08 16.87 3.22
C PRO A 289 -8.97 17.68 2.26
N PRO A 290 -9.38 18.93 2.53
CA PRO A 290 -10.24 19.68 1.62
C PRO A 290 -9.65 19.86 0.22
N ILE A 291 -8.31 19.92 0.09
CA ILE A 291 -7.64 20.07 -1.21
C ILE A 291 -7.61 18.76 -1.99
N ILE A 292 -7.26 17.65 -1.33
CA ILE A 292 -7.03 16.39 -2.01
C ILE A 292 -8.29 15.54 -2.19
N ASN A 293 -9.34 15.77 -1.37
CA ASN A 293 -10.55 14.94 -1.40
C ASN A 293 -11.25 14.97 -2.76
N PHE A 294 -11.30 16.12 -3.42
CA PHE A 294 -11.84 16.21 -4.77
C PHE A 294 -11.10 15.26 -5.72
N SER A 295 -9.77 15.40 -5.80
CA SER A 295 -8.96 14.55 -6.68
C SER A 295 -9.04 13.08 -6.27
N ASN A 296 -9.11 12.77 -4.97
CA ASN A 296 -9.22 11.41 -4.47
C ASN A 296 -10.54 10.75 -4.94
N HIS A 297 -11.64 11.50 -4.85
CA HIS A 297 -12.93 11.02 -5.29
C HIS A 297 -13.00 10.85 -6.82
N GLU A 298 -12.64 11.90 -7.57
CA GLU A 298 -12.79 11.94 -9.02
C GLU A 298 -11.82 11.02 -9.78
N PHE A 299 -10.58 10.88 -9.30
CA PHE A 299 -9.52 10.20 -10.07
C PHE A 299 -8.99 8.94 -9.42
N TYR A 300 -9.09 8.79 -8.09
CA TYR A 300 -8.47 7.67 -7.38
C TYR A 300 -9.46 6.76 -6.65
N ASN A 301 -10.79 6.93 -6.86
CA ASN A 301 -11.85 6.12 -6.28
C ASN A 301 -11.73 6.00 -4.74
N ASP A 302 -11.44 7.10 -4.07
CA ASP A 302 -11.26 7.22 -2.61
C ASP A 302 -10.17 6.29 -2.01
N ARG A 303 -9.21 5.84 -2.84
CA ARG A 303 -8.14 4.95 -2.39
C ARG A 303 -6.98 5.65 -1.69
N ILE A 304 -6.86 6.96 -1.82
CA ILE A 304 -5.80 7.73 -1.18
C ILE A 304 -6.15 7.97 0.29
N ARG A 305 -5.27 7.55 1.18
CA ARG A 305 -5.36 7.80 2.62
C ARG A 305 -4.67 9.11 2.96
N VAL A 306 -5.43 10.11 3.38
CA VAL A 306 -4.87 11.39 3.77
C VAL A 306 -4.29 11.31 5.16
N MET A 307 -2.98 11.41 5.28
CA MET A 307 -2.24 11.27 6.54
C MET A 307 -2.03 12.60 7.26
N ARG A 308 -2.31 13.71 6.58
CA ARG A 308 -2.25 15.06 7.16
C ARG A 308 -3.60 15.41 7.79
N LYS A 309 -3.58 15.88 9.04
CA LYS A 309 -4.79 16.29 9.77
C LYS A 309 -5.09 17.76 9.49
N ASP A 310 -6.40 18.05 9.35
CA ASP A 310 -6.88 19.43 9.33
C ASP A 310 -6.58 20.14 10.64
N LYS A 311 -6.35 21.44 10.54
CA LYS A 311 -6.47 22.34 11.67
C LYS A 311 -7.87 22.98 11.60
N PRO A 312 -8.65 22.97 12.69
CA PRO A 312 -10.06 23.37 12.66
C PRO A 312 -10.35 24.78 12.16
N ASP A 313 -9.35 25.67 12.17
CA ASP A 313 -9.50 27.12 11.92
C ASP A 313 -8.85 27.59 10.59
N GLU A 314 -8.37 26.70 9.72
CA GLU A 314 -7.79 27.10 8.43
C GLU A 314 -8.85 27.05 7.33
N ASN A 315 -9.24 28.22 6.79
CA ASN A 315 -9.94 28.31 5.51
C ASN A 315 -8.96 27.91 4.39
N VAL A 316 -9.05 26.66 3.93
CA VAL A 316 -8.09 26.07 3.00
C VAL A 316 -8.47 26.31 1.55
N LEU A 317 -9.77 26.57 1.29
CA LEU A 317 -10.32 26.82 -0.04
C LEU A 317 -11.15 28.10 0.00
N GLU A 318 -10.90 29.00 -0.92
CA GLU A 318 -11.66 30.22 -1.13
C GLU A 318 -12.18 30.27 -2.57
N LEU A 319 -13.48 30.50 -2.73
CA LEU A 319 -14.09 30.70 -4.02
C LEU A 319 -14.08 32.20 -4.34
N VAL A 320 -13.38 32.58 -5.40
CA VAL A 320 -13.36 33.96 -5.90
C VAL A 320 -14.08 34.00 -7.25
N GLU A 321 -15.21 34.67 -7.31
CA GLU A 321 -15.86 35.00 -8.58
C GLU A 321 -15.10 36.15 -9.27
N VAL A 322 -14.58 35.89 -10.44
CA VAL A 322 -13.99 36.92 -11.31
C VAL A 322 -15.08 37.34 -12.28
N MET A 323 -15.58 38.55 -12.13
CA MET A 323 -16.48 39.17 -13.13
C MET A 323 -15.61 39.63 -14.29
N ASP A 324 -15.98 39.24 -15.52
CA ASP A 324 -15.41 39.71 -16.78
C ASP A 324 -15.79 41.19 -17.05
#